data_1e03d169b40cab53675a75ecc5906038
#
_entry.id   1e03d169b40cab53675a75ecc5906038
#
_cell.length_a   1.000
_cell.length_b   1.000
_cell.length_c   1.000
_cell.angle_alpha   90.00
_cell.angle_beta   90.00
_cell.angle_gamma   90.00
#
_symmetry.space_group_name_H-M   'P 1'
#
loop_
_entity.id
_entity.type
_entity.pdbx_description
1 polymer ?
#
loop_
_entity_poly.entity_id
_entity_poly.type
_entity_poly.pdbx_seq_one_letter_code
_entity_poly.pdbx_strand_id
1 'polypeptide(L)'
;MKKILIALLVCFSFVTANAKDYSKYYQNLPVQMQQPTLPSIPDNHVSILECGGNGDGLTMNTQAFAKAISELNKMGGGHLNVPAGIYLTGLISLKDNIDLHLEKNAIIVLSEDKNDHFKIDETTGKKENRATPAINASKRKNISITGEGTIDGNGEWWRPVKRSKVSDVEWKEFQAMGGTLNEKGDIWYPFNLKHQPNVAENMDTQEKTRTHMIRFTSCENVLVQGVTLLNSPKFHIIPTRCKNVTIDGITVKCPWNAQNGDAIDISSCKDVLIVNNVIDAGDDGICMKGGAGAAGVAAGPCENINIQDNTVYHAHGGFVIGSEFSGGMKNIVVRNNTFQGTDTGLRFKSAVKRGGTSENIYIDHIYMTDIKDAAITFETTYFDNHVGAQKQTTPVKQEFLPNFQDIHMSNIYVRGCETGIEAHGAEGMVHDITIKNSNIFYTKEAKNIDAACKILLENVRFESFAK
;
A
#
# COMPACT_ATOMS: atom_id res chain seq x y z
N MET A 1 14.38 68.02 -3.20
CA MET A 1 13.52 66.83 -3.33
C MET A 1 14.26 65.63 -2.75
N LYS A 2 13.99 65.25 -1.51
CA LYS A 2 14.65 64.09 -0.88
C LYS A 2 13.84 62.82 -1.25
N LYS A 3 14.49 61.88 -1.94
CA LYS A 3 13.94 60.55 -2.20
C LYS A 3 14.05 59.72 -0.93
N ILE A 4 12.90 59.33 -0.36
CA ILE A 4 12.83 58.40 0.74
C ILE A 4 12.84 57.01 0.14
N LEU A 5 13.86 56.22 0.42
CA LEU A 5 13.99 54.82 0.07
C LEU A 5 13.31 54.02 1.21
N ILE A 6 12.14 53.47 0.95
CA ILE A 6 11.47 52.54 1.89
C ILE A 6 12.05 51.14 1.60
N ALA A 7 12.92 50.69 2.50
CA ALA A 7 13.34 49.26 2.51
C ALA A 7 12.25 48.42 3.15
N LEU A 8 11.62 47.60 2.35
CA LEU A 8 10.67 46.57 2.84
C LEU A 8 11.49 45.46 3.49
N LEU A 9 11.49 45.42 4.81
CA LEU A 9 12.06 44.30 5.57
C LEU A 9 11.05 43.17 5.55
N VAL A 10 11.24 42.18 4.68
CA VAL A 10 10.49 40.93 4.69
C VAL A 10 11.05 40.08 5.83
N CYS A 11 10.37 40.08 6.98
CA CYS A 11 10.66 39.13 8.04
C CYS A 11 10.24 37.72 7.59
N PHE A 12 11.18 36.91 7.15
CA PHE A 12 10.97 35.48 7.07
C PHE A 12 10.92 34.92 8.49
N SER A 13 9.73 34.61 8.96
CA SER A 13 9.58 33.81 10.17
C SER A 13 9.96 32.37 9.81
N PHE A 14 11.17 31.96 10.18
CA PHE A 14 11.54 30.56 10.16
C PHE A 14 10.65 29.82 11.17
N VAL A 15 9.59 29.20 10.71
CA VAL A 15 8.90 28.18 11.49
C VAL A 15 9.81 26.94 11.41
N THR A 16 10.62 26.74 12.45
CA THR A 16 11.28 25.45 12.66
C THR A 16 10.15 24.43 12.81
N ALA A 17 9.89 23.65 11.77
CA ALA A 17 9.00 22.52 11.87
C ALA A 17 9.60 21.55 12.91
N ASN A 18 9.07 21.59 14.14
CA ASN A 18 9.43 20.58 15.13
C ASN A 18 9.07 19.23 14.55
N ALA A 19 10.04 18.33 14.48
CA ALA A 19 9.83 16.96 14.04
C ALA A 19 8.66 16.39 14.87
N LYS A 20 7.65 15.82 14.19
CA LYS A 20 6.45 15.28 14.86
C LYS A 20 6.88 14.18 15.84
N ASP A 21 6.41 14.29 17.09
CA ASP A 21 6.71 13.29 18.11
C ASP A 21 5.75 12.10 18.00
N TYR A 22 6.31 10.93 17.78
CA TYR A 22 5.57 9.66 17.69
C TYR A 22 5.67 8.81 18.96
N SER A 23 6.29 9.30 20.04
CA SER A 23 6.49 8.55 21.27
C SER A 23 5.20 8.03 21.91
N LYS A 24 4.08 8.76 21.72
CA LYS A 24 2.76 8.35 22.22
C LYS A 24 2.30 6.98 21.68
N TYR A 25 2.70 6.61 20.46
CA TYR A 25 2.34 5.34 19.83
C TYR A 25 3.11 4.14 20.41
N TYR A 26 4.17 4.39 21.17
CA TYR A 26 5.02 3.39 21.77
C TYR A 26 4.78 3.20 23.27
N GLN A 27 3.81 3.94 23.84
CA GLN A 27 3.44 3.81 25.23
C GLN A 27 2.52 2.60 25.44
N ASN A 28 2.81 1.82 26.49
CA ASN A 28 1.99 0.66 26.90
C ASN A 28 1.74 -0.36 25.77
N LEU A 29 2.74 -0.61 24.94
CA LEU A 29 2.68 -1.69 23.96
C LEU A 29 2.82 -3.06 24.66
N PRO A 30 2.10 -4.08 24.17
CA PRO A 30 2.19 -5.44 24.74
C PRO A 30 3.54 -6.11 24.46
N VAL A 31 4.29 -5.61 23.49
CA VAL A 31 5.63 -6.04 23.12
C VAL A 31 6.54 -4.83 22.97
N GLN A 32 7.78 -4.93 23.42
CA GLN A 32 8.73 -3.83 23.27
C GLN A 32 9.14 -3.64 21.81
N MET A 33 8.97 -2.44 21.31
CA MET A 33 9.32 -2.04 19.94
C MET A 33 10.14 -0.75 19.95
N GLN A 34 11.04 -0.65 18.97
CA GLN A 34 11.78 0.57 18.73
C GLN A 34 10.97 1.51 17.79
N GLN A 35 10.92 2.80 18.14
CA GLN A 35 10.38 3.82 17.25
C GLN A 35 11.27 3.95 16.00
N PRO A 36 10.70 4.02 14.77
CA PRO A 36 11.48 4.27 13.56
C PRO A 36 12.25 5.59 13.64
N THR A 37 13.49 5.56 13.19
CA THR A 37 14.26 6.79 12.98
C THR A 37 13.72 7.53 11.76
N LEU A 38 13.38 8.80 11.95
CA LEU A 38 12.92 9.66 10.85
C LEU A 38 14.09 10.04 9.93
N PRO A 39 13.82 10.36 8.66
CA PRO A 39 14.81 10.91 7.75
C PRO A 39 15.41 12.21 8.27
N SER A 40 16.71 12.39 8.10
CA SER A 40 17.39 13.67 8.30
C SER A 40 17.69 14.26 6.92
N ILE A 41 16.91 15.26 6.53
CA ILE A 41 17.01 15.93 5.23
C ILE A 41 17.75 17.27 5.41
N PRO A 42 18.80 17.57 4.62
CA PRO A 42 19.45 18.88 4.61
C PRO A 42 18.49 20.00 4.22
N ASP A 43 18.65 21.18 4.79
CA ASP A 43 17.82 22.37 4.54
C ASP A 43 18.23 23.09 3.23
N ASN A 44 18.35 22.33 2.15
CA ASN A 44 18.52 22.86 0.80
C ASN A 44 17.18 22.75 0.07
N HIS A 45 16.85 23.74 -0.74
CA HIS A 45 15.59 23.77 -1.48
C HIS A 45 15.85 23.99 -2.96
N VAL A 46 15.15 23.20 -3.80
CA VAL A 46 15.12 23.38 -5.26
C VAL A 46 13.67 23.27 -5.69
N SER A 47 13.15 24.29 -6.37
CA SER A 47 11.84 24.20 -7.00
C SER A 47 11.92 23.46 -8.33
N ILE A 48 10.93 22.60 -8.62
CA ILE A 48 10.85 21.97 -9.93
C ILE A 48 10.79 22.98 -11.07
N LEU A 49 10.21 24.16 -10.82
CA LEU A 49 10.12 25.25 -11.82
C LEU A 49 11.50 25.77 -12.24
N GLU A 50 12.45 25.85 -11.32
CA GLU A 50 13.85 26.26 -11.59
C GLU A 50 14.58 25.25 -12.47
N CYS A 51 14.09 24.02 -12.50
CA CYS A 51 14.65 22.94 -13.31
C CYS A 51 13.95 22.75 -14.66
N GLY A 52 13.02 23.65 -15.00
CA GLY A 52 12.25 23.61 -16.24
C GLY A 52 10.91 22.87 -16.14
N GLY A 53 10.47 22.63 -14.91
CA GLY A 53 9.13 22.06 -14.68
C GLY A 53 8.02 23.03 -15.09
N ASN A 54 6.91 22.48 -15.54
CA ASN A 54 5.72 23.22 -15.95
C ASN A 54 4.46 22.52 -15.42
N GLY A 55 3.70 23.24 -14.59
CA GLY A 55 2.47 22.75 -13.96
C GLY A 55 1.21 22.94 -14.80
N ASP A 56 1.29 22.83 -16.12
CA ASP A 56 0.17 23.04 -17.06
C ASP A 56 -0.69 21.81 -17.34
N GLY A 57 -0.32 20.64 -16.77
CA GLY A 57 -1.02 19.36 -16.98
C GLY A 57 -0.71 18.67 -18.32
N LEU A 58 0.08 19.25 -19.19
CA LEU A 58 0.37 18.76 -20.53
C LEU A 58 1.84 18.49 -20.78
N THR A 59 2.70 19.36 -20.24
CA THR A 59 4.14 19.25 -20.42
C THR A 59 4.72 18.10 -19.59
N MET A 60 5.51 17.22 -20.25
CA MET A 60 6.21 16.13 -19.56
C MET A 60 7.35 16.67 -18.68
N ASN A 61 7.27 16.37 -17.38
CA ASN A 61 8.20 16.89 -16.38
C ASN A 61 9.28 15.89 -15.92
N THR A 62 9.36 14.71 -16.50
CA THR A 62 10.32 13.65 -16.08
C THR A 62 11.76 14.18 -16.02
N GLN A 63 12.18 14.96 -17.00
CA GLN A 63 13.54 15.55 -17.03
C GLN A 63 13.71 16.64 -15.99
N ALA A 64 12.68 17.43 -15.70
CA ALA A 64 12.72 18.48 -14.67
C ALA A 64 12.88 17.84 -13.27
N PHE A 65 12.12 16.79 -12.96
CA PHE A 65 12.31 16.02 -11.73
C PHE A 65 13.70 15.42 -11.63
N ALA A 66 14.20 14.78 -12.69
CA ALA A 66 15.55 14.20 -12.71
C ALA A 66 16.65 15.24 -12.49
N LYS A 67 16.53 16.43 -13.09
CA LYS A 67 17.46 17.55 -12.93
C LYS A 67 17.43 18.07 -11.49
N ALA A 68 16.26 18.36 -10.94
CA ALA A 68 16.10 18.86 -9.58
C ALA A 68 16.70 17.90 -8.55
N ILE A 69 16.40 16.59 -8.66
CA ILE A 69 16.98 15.55 -7.80
C ILE A 69 18.52 15.50 -7.96
N SER A 70 19.04 15.68 -9.19
CA SER A 70 20.47 15.70 -9.42
C SER A 70 21.14 16.91 -8.78
N GLU A 71 20.54 18.09 -8.83
CA GLU A 71 21.05 19.31 -8.20
C GLU A 71 21.07 19.17 -6.68
N LEU A 72 19.96 18.75 -6.07
CA LEU A 72 19.91 18.47 -4.64
C LEU A 72 20.96 17.43 -4.21
N ASN A 73 21.11 16.37 -4.98
CA ASN A 73 22.10 15.34 -4.66
C ASN A 73 23.56 15.88 -4.68
N LYS A 74 23.88 16.85 -5.55
CA LYS A 74 25.19 17.53 -5.54
C LYS A 74 25.39 18.37 -4.29
N MET A 75 24.33 18.91 -3.71
CA MET A 75 24.33 19.67 -2.45
C MET A 75 24.27 18.76 -1.20
N GLY A 76 24.28 17.44 -1.37
CA GLY A 76 24.19 16.47 -0.27
C GLY A 76 22.76 16.08 0.14
N GLY A 77 21.75 16.57 -0.55
CA GLY A 77 20.33 16.34 -0.32
C GLY A 77 19.55 17.64 -0.14
N GLY A 78 18.25 17.51 0.14
CA GLY A 78 17.35 18.63 0.39
C GLY A 78 15.91 18.37 -0.05
N HIS A 79 15.12 19.43 -0.10
CA HIS A 79 13.70 19.43 -0.43
C HIS A 79 13.49 19.80 -1.90
N LEU A 80 12.90 18.87 -2.67
CA LEU A 80 12.40 19.16 -4.01
C LEU A 80 10.98 19.69 -3.88
N ASN A 81 10.83 21.00 -4.00
CA ASN A 81 9.54 21.67 -3.87
C ASN A 81 8.74 21.60 -5.17
N VAL A 82 7.55 21.06 -5.08
CA VAL A 82 6.56 21.01 -6.18
C VAL A 82 5.43 21.96 -5.82
N PRO A 83 5.39 23.19 -6.35
CA PRO A 83 4.33 24.16 -6.04
C PRO A 83 3.01 23.81 -6.70
N ALA A 84 1.94 24.54 -6.38
CA ALA A 84 0.62 24.37 -6.97
C ALA A 84 0.68 24.30 -8.51
N GLY A 85 0.01 23.30 -9.10
CA GLY A 85 0.00 23.03 -10.54
C GLY A 85 -0.22 21.54 -10.82
N ILE A 86 -0.33 21.18 -12.09
CA ILE A 86 -0.52 19.80 -12.55
C ILE A 86 0.74 19.37 -13.32
N TYR A 87 1.48 18.41 -12.81
CA TYR A 87 2.78 17.98 -13.33
C TYR A 87 2.68 16.56 -13.90
N LEU A 88 2.51 16.46 -15.23
CA LEU A 88 2.54 15.19 -15.94
C LEU A 88 3.98 14.63 -15.93
N THR A 89 4.17 13.38 -15.52
CA THR A 89 5.52 12.80 -15.44
C THR A 89 5.53 11.29 -15.66
N GLY A 90 6.65 10.77 -16.07
CA GLY A 90 7.01 9.35 -16.01
C GLY A 90 7.67 9.01 -14.68
N LEU A 91 8.94 8.53 -14.74
CA LEU A 91 9.68 8.08 -13.56
C LEU A 91 10.23 9.24 -12.71
N ILE A 92 10.08 9.10 -11.38
CA ILE A 92 10.78 9.90 -10.36
C ILE A 92 11.64 8.94 -9.53
N SER A 93 12.96 9.01 -9.67
CA SER A 93 13.90 8.15 -8.93
C SER A 93 14.64 8.94 -7.86
N LEU A 94 14.25 8.76 -6.60
CA LEU A 94 14.83 9.50 -5.47
C LEU A 94 16.24 9.01 -5.14
N LYS A 95 17.06 9.91 -4.63
CA LYS A 95 18.43 9.68 -4.14
C LYS A 95 18.47 9.88 -2.62
N ASP A 96 19.65 9.65 -2.03
CA ASP A 96 19.82 9.82 -0.59
C ASP A 96 19.55 11.25 -0.15
N ASN A 97 18.96 11.40 1.03
CA ASN A 97 18.64 12.67 1.69
C ASN A 97 17.73 13.58 0.87
N ILE A 98 16.78 13.02 0.13
CA ILE A 98 15.80 13.77 -0.68
C ILE A 98 14.41 13.67 -0.08
N ASP A 99 13.78 14.83 0.08
CA ASP A 99 12.34 14.98 0.30
C ASP A 99 11.67 15.48 -0.97
N LEU A 100 10.72 14.71 -1.49
CA LEU A 100 9.78 15.16 -2.52
C LEU A 100 8.62 15.86 -1.83
N HIS A 101 8.68 17.19 -1.75
CA HIS A 101 7.68 18.01 -1.05
C HIS A 101 6.64 18.57 -2.01
N LEU A 102 5.39 18.13 -1.83
CA LEU A 102 4.25 18.60 -2.62
C LEU A 102 3.50 19.66 -1.85
N GLU A 103 3.56 20.91 -2.31
CA GLU A 103 2.77 21.98 -1.73
C GLU A 103 1.27 21.73 -1.92
N LYS A 104 0.45 22.43 -1.15
CA LYS A 104 -1.01 22.39 -1.30
C LYS A 104 -1.42 22.73 -2.73
N ASN A 105 -2.31 21.94 -3.33
CA ASN A 105 -2.75 22.02 -4.73
C ASN A 105 -1.66 21.66 -5.78
N ALA A 106 -0.52 21.10 -5.38
CA ALA A 106 0.35 20.41 -6.32
C ALA A 106 -0.27 19.06 -6.68
N ILE A 107 -0.30 18.71 -7.96
CA ILE A 107 -0.79 17.44 -8.47
C ILE A 107 0.28 16.84 -9.39
N ILE A 108 0.84 15.72 -9.01
CA ILE A 108 1.68 14.91 -9.90
C ILE A 108 0.77 13.88 -10.56
N VAL A 109 0.71 13.86 -11.90
CA VAL A 109 -0.05 12.89 -12.68
C VAL A 109 0.93 11.97 -13.40
N LEU A 110 0.77 10.66 -13.22
CA LEU A 110 1.60 9.67 -13.92
C LEU A 110 1.17 9.56 -15.39
N SER A 111 2.16 9.50 -16.28
CA SER A 111 1.92 9.32 -17.71
C SER A 111 1.15 8.03 -17.98
N GLU A 112 0.19 8.09 -18.88
CA GLU A 112 -0.53 6.93 -19.43
C GLU A 112 0.33 6.15 -20.43
N ASP A 113 1.39 6.76 -20.97
CA ASP A 113 2.32 6.05 -21.84
C ASP A 113 3.24 5.13 -21.00
N LYS A 114 3.01 3.84 -21.15
CA LYS A 114 3.80 2.84 -20.44
C LYS A 114 5.29 2.92 -20.74
N ASN A 115 5.70 3.49 -21.87
CA ASN A 115 7.10 3.68 -22.23
C ASN A 115 7.81 4.68 -21.31
N ASP A 116 7.10 5.62 -20.71
CA ASP A 116 7.66 6.60 -19.78
C ASP A 116 8.06 5.98 -18.43
N HIS A 117 7.70 4.73 -18.18
CA HIS A 117 7.93 4.02 -16.92
C HIS A 117 8.98 2.90 -17.00
N PHE A 118 9.78 2.86 -18.04
CA PHE A 118 10.89 1.91 -18.15
C PHE A 118 12.22 2.60 -17.97
N LYS A 119 13.06 2.03 -17.13
CA LYS A 119 14.47 2.45 -17.07
C LYS A 119 15.23 1.99 -18.31
N ILE A 120 16.21 2.79 -18.69
CA ILE A 120 17.20 2.41 -19.67
C ILE A 120 18.45 1.97 -18.89
N ASP A 121 18.94 0.77 -19.16
CA ASP A 121 20.19 0.29 -18.61
C ASP A 121 21.33 1.16 -19.16
N GLU A 122 22.00 1.86 -18.29
CA GLU A 122 23.05 2.84 -18.65
C GLU A 122 24.27 2.17 -19.34
N THR A 123 24.49 0.88 -19.06
CA THR A 123 25.62 0.14 -19.62
C THR A 123 25.34 -0.37 -21.03
N THR A 124 24.12 -0.86 -21.26
CA THR A 124 23.73 -1.52 -22.51
C THR A 124 22.91 -0.63 -23.42
N GLY A 125 22.39 0.50 -22.91
CA GLY A 125 21.43 1.36 -23.61
C GLY A 125 20.07 0.70 -23.87
N LYS A 126 19.83 -0.48 -23.33
CA LYS A 126 18.58 -1.23 -23.54
C LYS A 126 17.54 -0.86 -22.49
N LYS A 127 16.31 -0.80 -22.94
CA LYS A 127 15.13 -0.66 -22.09
C LYS A 127 14.95 -1.92 -21.24
N GLU A 128 14.67 -1.76 -19.94
CA GLU A 128 14.30 -2.87 -19.06
C GLU A 128 13.04 -3.60 -19.59
N ASN A 129 12.92 -4.87 -19.29
CA ASN A 129 11.79 -5.70 -19.74
C ASN A 129 10.54 -5.60 -18.83
N ARG A 130 10.63 -4.82 -17.76
CA ARG A 130 9.53 -4.55 -16.82
C ARG A 130 9.45 -3.07 -16.50
N ALA A 131 8.24 -2.56 -16.33
CA ALA A 131 8.06 -1.19 -15.86
C ALA A 131 8.63 -1.02 -14.44
N THR A 132 9.33 0.09 -14.27
CA THR A 132 9.83 0.52 -12.96
C THR A 132 8.70 1.21 -12.20
N PRO A 133 8.57 1.05 -10.87
CA PRO A 133 7.63 1.83 -10.07
C PRO A 133 7.80 3.33 -10.30
N ALA A 134 6.68 4.06 -10.46
CA ALA A 134 6.70 5.43 -10.94
C ALA A 134 7.53 6.36 -10.04
N ILE A 135 7.31 6.30 -8.73
CA ILE A 135 8.18 6.95 -7.75
C ILE A 135 8.96 5.86 -7.02
N ASN A 136 10.27 5.89 -7.15
CA ASN A 136 11.08 4.78 -6.68
C ASN A 136 12.39 5.23 -6.02
N ALA A 137 12.89 4.36 -5.13
CA ALA A 137 14.23 4.43 -4.59
C ALA A 137 14.74 3.02 -4.30
N SER A 138 16.02 2.79 -4.46
CA SER A 138 16.64 1.50 -4.16
C SER A 138 17.97 1.70 -3.44
N LYS A 139 18.11 1.05 -2.27
CA LYS A 139 19.31 1.12 -1.43
C LYS A 139 19.70 2.57 -1.07
N ARG A 140 18.68 3.37 -0.66
CA ARG A 140 18.83 4.79 -0.30
C ARG A 140 18.52 5.01 1.16
N LYS A 141 19.05 6.13 1.71
CA LYS A 141 18.80 6.56 3.09
C LYS A 141 18.16 7.94 3.13
N ASN A 142 17.39 8.18 4.18
CA ASN A 142 16.75 9.47 4.44
C ASN A 142 15.93 9.93 3.23
N ILE A 143 14.81 9.26 2.98
CA ILE A 143 13.91 9.54 1.85
C ILE A 143 12.56 9.96 2.40
N SER A 144 12.02 11.04 1.85
CA SER A 144 10.68 11.49 2.20
C SER A 144 9.83 11.78 0.97
N ILE A 145 8.52 11.62 1.15
CA ILE A 145 7.48 12.24 0.33
C ILE A 145 6.56 12.96 1.30
N THR A 146 6.49 14.28 1.25
CA THR A 146 5.77 15.09 2.24
C THR A 146 4.88 16.16 1.61
N GLY A 147 4.07 16.79 2.43
CA GLY A 147 3.23 17.94 2.03
C GLY A 147 1.74 17.59 1.95
N GLU A 148 0.98 18.48 1.30
CA GLU A 148 -0.49 18.39 1.20
C GLU A 148 -0.98 18.17 -0.24
N GLY A 149 -0.07 17.92 -1.17
CA GLY A 149 -0.39 17.70 -2.59
C GLY A 149 -0.86 16.28 -2.88
N THR A 150 -1.13 16.04 -4.15
CA THR A 150 -1.70 14.79 -4.67
C THR A 150 -0.77 14.12 -5.66
N ILE A 151 -0.72 12.79 -5.62
CA ILE A 151 -0.10 11.96 -6.65
C ILE A 151 -1.20 11.09 -7.25
N ASP A 152 -1.52 11.31 -8.52
CA ASP A 152 -2.51 10.56 -9.27
C ASP A 152 -1.81 9.55 -10.18
N GLY A 153 -2.09 8.29 -9.97
CA GLY A 153 -1.50 7.18 -10.71
C GLY A 153 -2.07 7.00 -12.12
N ASN A 154 -3.15 7.72 -12.47
CA ASN A 154 -3.82 7.61 -13.78
C ASN A 154 -4.11 6.14 -14.16
N GLY A 155 -4.53 5.36 -13.15
CA GLY A 155 -4.45 3.89 -13.16
C GLY A 155 -5.47 3.18 -14.04
N GLU A 156 -6.53 3.85 -14.52
CA GLU A 156 -7.53 3.27 -15.42
C GLU A 156 -6.92 2.77 -16.73
N TRP A 157 -5.87 3.40 -17.21
CA TRP A 157 -5.14 3.00 -18.42
C TRP A 157 -4.24 1.78 -18.25
N TRP A 158 -4.15 1.28 -17.02
CA TRP A 158 -3.22 0.23 -16.65
C TRP A 158 -3.89 -1.05 -16.17
N ARG A 159 -5.09 -0.93 -15.56
CA ARG A 159 -5.70 -2.03 -14.83
C ARG A 159 -6.64 -2.87 -15.69
N PRO A 160 -6.58 -4.21 -15.57
CA PRO A 160 -7.65 -5.06 -16.07
C PRO A 160 -8.91 -4.84 -15.22
N VAL A 161 -10.06 -5.03 -15.85
CA VAL A 161 -11.37 -4.95 -15.17
C VAL A 161 -12.02 -6.32 -15.22
N LYS A 162 -12.41 -6.83 -14.06
CA LYS A 162 -13.19 -8.08 -13.95
C LYS A 162 -14.67 -7.79 -14.11
N ARG A 163 -15.36 -8.59 -14.94
CA ARG A 163 -16.79 -8.48 -15.16
C ARG A 163 -17.60 -8.50 -13.85
N SER A 164 -17.19 -9.33 -12.89
CA SER A 164 -17.84 -9.45 -11.56
C SER A 164 -17.73 -8.19 -10.68
N LYS A 165 -16.89 -7.23 -11.05
CA LYS A 165 -16.64 -6.02 -10.29
C LYS A 165 -17.33 -4.77 -10.86
N VAL A 166 -18.14 -4.92 -11.89
CA VAL A 166 -18.77 -3.80 -12.57
C VAL A 166 -20.20 -4.15 -12.99
N SER A 167 -21.05 -3.13 -13.14
CA SER A 167 -22.41 -3.28 -13.66
C SER A 167 -22.43 -3.66 -15.14
N ASP A 168 -23.61 -4.05 -15.64
CA ASP A 168 -23.79 -4.33 -17.07
C ASP A 168 -23.56 -3.12 -17.96
N VAL A 169 -23.84 -1.93 -17.45
CA VAL A 169 -23.64 -0.67 -18.18
C VAL A 169 -22.13 -0.39 -18.27
N GLU A 170 -21.44 -0.35 -17.16
CA GLU A 170 -19.98 -0.13 -17.11
C GLU A 170 -19.21 -1.17 -17.94
N TRP A 171 -19.63 -2.45 -17.88
CA TRP A 171 -19.01 -3.49 -18.71
C TRP A 171 -19.09 -3.22 -20.19
N LYS A 172 -20.26 -2.74 -20.66
CA LYS A 172 -20.43 -2.34 -22.07
C LYS A 172 -19.61 -1.10 -22.42
N GLU A 173 -19.48 -0.16 -21.50
CA GLU A 173 -18.64 1.03 -21.68
C GLU A 173 -17.17 0.65 -21.83
N PHE A 174 -16.63 -0.23 -20.96
CA PHE A 174 -15.26 -0.74 -21.11
C PHE A 174 -15.04 -1.41 -22.47
N GLN A 175 -15.97 -2.27 -22.90
CA GLN A 175 -15.87 -2.91 -24.21
C GLN A 175 -15.95 -1.90 -25.38
N ALA A 176 -16.75 -0.86 -25.26
CA ALA A 176 -16.87 0.20 -26.27
C ALA A 176 -15.60 1.07 -26.38
N MET A 177 -14.80 1.16 -25.32
CA MET A 177 -13.51 1.84 -25.36
C MET A 177 -12.47 1.09 -26.22
N GLY A 178 -12.72 -0.16 -26.60
CA GLY A 178 -11.77 -1.05 -27.27
C GLY A 178 -11.10 -1.99 -26.28
N GLY A 179 -9.79 -2.24 -26.43
CA GLY A 179 -9.09 -3.22 -25.60
C GLY A 179 -9.37 -4.66 -26.02
N THR A 180 -9.09 -5.61 -25.12
CA THR A 180 -9.31 -7.04 -25.40
C THR A 180 -9.90 -7.76 -24.21
N LEU A 181 -10.63 -8.85 -24.46
CA LEU A 181 -11.14 -9.74 -23.44
C LEU A 181 -10.22 -10.96 -23.32
N ASN A 182 -10.15 -11.55 -22.11
CA ASN A 182 -9.57 -12.86 -21.95
C ASN A 182 -10.43 -13.95 -22.64
N GLU A 183 -9.91 -15.18 -22.73
CA GLU A 183 -10.59 -16.29 -23.40
C GLU A 183 -11.99 -16.60 -22.85
N LYS A 184 -12.21 -16.35 -21.56
CA LYS A 184 -13.51 -16.55 -20.90
C LYS A 184 -14.49 -15.40 -21.10
N GLY A 185 -14.04 -14.26 -21.62
CA GLY A 185 -14.84 -13.04 -21.75
C GLY A 185 -15.21 -12.35 -20.45
N ASP A 186 -14.53 -12.64 -19.36
CA ASP A 186 -14.84 -12.14 -18.01
C ASP A 186 -13.80 -11.16 -17.44
N ILE A 187 -12.73 -10.88 -18.19
CA ILE A 187 -11.72 -9.85 -17.88
C ILE A 187 -11.45 -9.02 -19.12
N TRP A 188 -11.62 -7.71 -18.98
CA TRP A 188 -11.25 -6.72 -19.99
C TRP A 188 -9.84 -6.19 -19.71
N TYR A 189 -9.02 -6.08 -20.74
CA TYR A 189 -7.68 -5.51 -20.68
C TYR A 189 -7.62 -4.19 -21.44
N PRO A 190 -7.09 -3.13 -20.80
CA PRO A 190 -6.89 -1.86 -21.48
C PRO A 190 -5.80 -1.96 -22.53
N PHE A 191 -5.76 -0.99 -23.42
CA PHE A 191 -4.65 -0.74 -24.31
C PHE A 191 -4.35 0.76 -24.31
N ASN A 192 -3.14 1.12 -24.69
CA ASN A 192 -2.76 2.51 -24.80
C ASN A 192 -3.38 3.14 -26.06
N LEU A 193 -4.51 3.79 -25.89
CA LEU A 193 -5.27 4.42 -26.99
C LEU A 193 -4.49 5.51 -27.70
N LYS A 194 -3.61 6.20 -26.99
CA LYS A 194 -2.92 7.38 -27.51
C LYS A 194 -1.68 7.03 -28.32
N HIS A 195 -0.91 6.08 -27.86
CA HIS A 195 0.41 5.76 -28.42
C HIS A 195 0.47 4.41 -29.13
N GLN A 196 -0.38 3.46 -28.75
CA GLN A 196 -0.41 2.11 -29.30
C GLN A 196 -1.85 1.59 -29.47
N PRO A 197 -2.68 2.22 -30.30
CA PRO A 197 -4.12 1.92 -30.35
C PRO A 197 -4.43 0.50 -30.83
N ASN A 198 -3.49 -0.21 -31.44
CA ASN A 198 -3.69 -1.55 -31.99
C ASN A 198 -3.01 -2.66 -31.16
N VAL A 199 -2.37 -2.32 -30.05
CA VAL A 199 -1.70 -3.30 -29.18
C VAL A 199 -2.61 -3.62 -28.02
N ALA A 200 -3.42 -4.66 -28.18
CA ALA A 200 -4.19 -5.22 -27.09
C ALA A 200 -3.27 -5.83 -26.04
N GLU A 201 -3.54 -5.59 -24.76
CA GLU A 201 -2.79 -6.19 -23.68
C GLU A 201 -3.38 -7.55 -23.30
N ASN A 202 -2.50 -8.49 -23.09
CA ASN A 202 -2.80 -9.74 -22.41
C ASN A 202 -2.22 -9.71 -20.99
N MET A 203 -2.49 -10.76 -20.24
CA MET A 203 -2.05 -10.90 -18.86
C MET A 203 -0.53 -10.74 -18.67
N ASP A 204 0.27 -11.37 -19.53
CA ASP A 204 1.74 -11.31 -19.43
C ASP A 204 2.27 -9.91 -19.71
N THR A 205 1.76 -9.27 -20.74
CA THR A 205 2.13 -7.90 -21.10
C THR A 205 1.73 -6.95 -19.98
N GLN A 206 0.53 -7.11 -19.44
CA GLN A 206 0.06 -6.26 -18.38
C GLN A 206 0.88 -6.40 -17.10
N GLU A 207 1.18 -7.59 -16.63
CA GLU A 207 2.00 -7.77 -15.42
C GLU A 207 3.44 -7.27 -15.58
N LYS A 208 3.98 -7.23 -16.81
CA LYS A 208 5.30 -6.64 -17.08
C LYS A 208 5.26 -5.11 -17.16
N THR A 209 4.19 -4.55 -17.65
CA THR A 209 4.06 -3.10 -17.92
C THR A 209 3.33 -2.36 -16.81
N ARG A 210 2.44 -3.01 -16.07
CA ARG A 210 1.69 -2.41 -14.94
C ARG A 210 2.60 -2.16 -13.75
N THR A 211 2.76 -0.90 -13.38
CA THR A 211 3.69 -0.49 -12.34
C THR A 211 2.97 -0.19 -11.01
N HIS A 212 3.72 -0.23 -9.91
CA HIS A 212 3.28 0.36 -8.64
C HIS A 212 3.47 1.89 -8.67
N MET A 213 2.68 2.61 -7.89
CA MET A 213 2.85 4.06 -7.78
C MET A 213 4.15 4.40 -7.04
N ILE A 214 4.30 3.96 -5.80
CA ILE A 214 5.48 4.23 -4.97
C ILE A 214 6.09 2.92 -4.50
N ARG A 215 7.38 2.71 -4.77
CA ARG A 215 8.12 1.57 -4.23
C ARG A 215 9.52 1.96 -3.78
N PHE A 216 9.78 1.72 -2.51
CA PHE A 216 11.12 1.83 -1.92
C PHE A 216 11.67 0.44 -1.65
N THR A 217 12.89 0.16 -2.11
CA THR A 217 13.50 -1.15 -1.96
C THR A 217 14.82 -1.07 -1.20
N SER A 218 14.91 -1.78 -0.08
CA SER A 218 16.12 -1.80 0.77
C SER A 218 16.58 -0.41 1.19
N CYS A 219 15.63 0.49 1.48
CA CYS A 219 15.89 1.85 1.94
C CYS A 219 15.85 1.91 3.47
N GLU A 220 16.48 2.95 4.03
CA GLU A 220 16.54 3.19 5.48
C GLU A 220 16.10 4.63 5.79
N ASN A 221 15.34 4.82 6.87
CA ASN A 221 14.74 6.08 7.28
C ASN A 221 13.86 6.66 6.17
N VAL A 222 12.64 6.15 6.08
CA VAL A 222 11.64 6.51 5.05
C VAL A 222 10.45 7.18 5.72
N LEU A 223 10.01 8.31 5.18
CA LEU A 223 8.81 9.02 5.61
C LEU A 223 7.87 9.28 4.43
N VAL A 224 6.61 8.91 4.56
CA VAL A 224 5.54 9.38 3.65
C VAL A 224 4.47 10.04 4.52
N GLN A 225 4.25 11.35 4.32
CA GLN A 225 3.41 12.12 5.22
C GLN A 225 2.53 13.15 4.51
N GLY A 226 1.25 13.15 4.86
CA GLY A 226 0.27 14.22 4.52
C GLY A 226 -0.27 14.18 3.10
N VAL A 227 0.41 13.53 2.16
CA VAL A 227 0.03 13.51 0.74
C VAL A 227 -1.20 12.65 0.47
N THR A 228 -1.88 12.97 -0.62
CA THR A 228 -2.98 12.17 -1.17
C THR A 228 -2.48 11.31 -2.33
N LEU A 229 -2.77 10.00 -2.29
CA LEU A 229 -2.43 9.03 -3.33
C LEU A 229 -3.71 8.56 -4.00
N LEU A 230 -3.84 8.80 -5.29
CA LEU A 230 -5.04 8.46 -6.05
C LEU A 230 -4.75 7.44 -7.14
N ASN A 231 -5.70 6.52 -7.32
CA ASN A 231 -5.87 5.79 -8.58
C ASN A 231 -4.61 5.12 -9.13
N SER A 232 -3.89 4.37 -8.26
CA SER A 232 -2.66 3.68 -8.67
C SER A 232 -2.88 2.64 -9.77
N PRO A 233 -1.92 2.48 -10.69
CA PRO A 233 -1.93 1.36 -11.64
C PRO A 233 -1.94 -0.02 -10.99
N LYS A 234 -1.27 -0.18 -9.86
CA LYS A 234 -1.20 -1.40 -9.04
C LYS A 234 -1.25 -1.00 -7.56
N PHE A 235 -0.35 -1.42 -6.70
CA PHE A 235 -0.31 -0.98 -5.29
C PHE A 235 0.11 0.49 -5.21
N HIS A 236 -0.46 1.24 -4.25
CA HIS A 236 -0.14 2.65 -4.07
C HIS A 236 1.24 2.83 -3.44
N ILE A 237 1.48 2.23 -2.28
CA ILE A 237 2.78 2.32 -1.61
C ILE A 237 3.26 0.96 -1.12
N ILE A 238 4.47 0.57 -1.54
CA ILE A 238 5.07 -0.71 -1.19
C ILE A 238 6.55 -0.56 -0.80
N PRO A 239 6.88 -0.23 0.45
CA PRO A 239 8.23 -0.41 0.97
C PRO A 239 8.56 -1.90 1.03
N THR A 240 9.73 -2.25 0.50
CA THR A 240 10.18 -3.65 0.41
C THR A 240 11.58 -3.77 1.01
N ARG A 241 11.76 -4.59 2.03
CA ARG A 241 13.04 -4.76 2.77
C ARG A 241 13.61 -3.43 3.26
N CYS A 242 12.75 -2.51 3.67
CA CYS A 242 13.14 -1.23 4.24
C CYS A 242 13.22 -1.31 5.77
N LYS A 243 13.98 -0.39 6.34
CA LYS A 243 14.08 -0.22 7.79
C LYS A 243 13.75 1.22 8.18
N ASN A 244 13.14 1.40 9.34
CA ASN A 244 12.68 2.70 9.84
C ASN A 244 11.74 3.38 8.82
N VAL A 245 10.51 2.89 8.72
CA VAL A 245 9.50 3.42 7.80
C VAL A 245 8.38 4.06 8.60
N THR A 246 8.03 5.30 8.29
CA THR A 246 6.87 6.00 8.86
C THR A 246 5.92 6.41 7.74
N ILE A 247 4.64 6.01 7.86
CA ILE A 247 3.54 6.40 6.97
C ILE A 247 2.49 7.07 7.84
N ASP A 248 2.34 8.39 7.71
CA ASP A 248 1.54 9.17 8.63
C ASP A 248 0.64 10.19 7.92
N GLY A 249 -0.66 10.10 8.19
CA GLY A 249 -1.63 11.09 7.75
C GLY A 249 -1.83 11.17 6.24
N ILE A 250 -1.53 10.09 5.51
CA ILE A 250 -1.81 10.05 4.07
C ILE A 250 -3.28 9.71 3.82
N THR A 251 -3.77 10.16 2.66
CA THR A 251 -5.07 9.73 2.13
C THR A 251 -4.84 8.86 0.90
N VAL A 252 -5.41 7.65 0.87
CA VAL A 252 -5.38 6.78 -0.31
C VAL A 252 -6.79 6.62 -0.85
N LYS A 253 -6.98 6.84 -2.15
CA LYS A 253 -8.26 6.59 -2.83
C LYS A 253 -8.05 5.83 -4.13
N CYS A 254 -8.78 4.74 -4.29
CA CYS A 254 -8.79 3.94 -5.50
C CYS A 254 -10.20 3.43 -5.79
N PRO A 255 -10.63 3.36 -7.06
CA PRO A 255 -11.93 2.77 -7.39
C PRO A 255 -12.06 1.34 -6.82
N TRP A 256 -13.23 1.01 -6.27
CA TRP A 256 -13.48 -0.29 -5.63
C TRP A 256 -13.29 -1.49 -6.58
N ASN A 257 -13.39 -1.28 -7.88
CA ASN A 257 -13.15 -2.28 -8.92
C ASN A 257 -11.67 -2.39 -9.35
N ALA A 258 -10.79 -1.59 -8.76
CA ALA A 258 -9.37 -1.55 -9.13
C ALA A 258 -8.66 -2.86 -8.77
N GLN A 259 -8.28 -3.62 -9.78
CA GLN A 259 -7.53 -4.86 -9.60
C GLN A 259 -6.15 -4.58 -9.02
N ASN A 260 -5.82 -5.18 -7.87
CA ASN A 260 -4.61 -4.91 -7.09
C ASN A 260 -4.42 -3.42 -6.75
N GLY A 261 -5.51 -2.77 -6.37
CA GLY A 261 -5.50 -1.40 -5.90
C GLY A 261 -5.21 -1.29 -4.39
N ASP A 262 -4.30 -2.13 -3.88
CA ASP A 262 -3.88 -2.16 -2.48
C ASP A 262 -3.34 -0.79 -2.05
N ALA A 263 -3.66 -0.35 -0.83
CA ALA A 263 -3.24 0.97 -0.37
C ALA A 263 -1.82 0.96 0.19
N ILE A 264 -1.58 0.20 1.25
CA ILE A 264 -0.28 0.13 1.93
C ILE A 264 0.14 -1.32 2.07
N ASP A 265 1.20 -1.72 1.36
CA ASP A 265 1.80 -3.04 1.43
C ASP A 265 3.19 -2.97 2.04
N ILE A 266 3.34 -3.50 3.23
CA ILE A 266 4.65 -3.59 3.89
C ILE A 266 5.25 -4.96 3.59
N SER A 267 6.40 -5.00 2.92
CA SER A 267 7.00 -6.25 2.47
C SER A 267 8.39 -6.49 3.08
N SER A 268 8.50 -7.43 4.02
CA SER A 268 9.77 -7.78 4.70
C SER A 268 10.50 -6.56 5.27
N CYS A 269 9.76 -5.63 5.88
CA CYS A 269 10.32 -4.42 6.49
C CYS A 269 10.47 -4.55 8.00
N LYS A 270 11.34 -3.72 8.57
CA LYS A 270 11.59 -3.66 10.01
C LYS A 270 11.45 -2.26 10.56
N ASP A 271 10.92 -2.17 11.79
CA ASP A 271 10.71 -0.90 12.51
C ASP A 271 9.81 0.05 11.70
N VAL A 272 8.50 -0.26 11.65
CA VAL A 272 7.51 0.47 10.83
C VAL A 272 6.41 1.07 11.69
N LEU A 273 6.03 2.31 11.39
CA LEU A 273 4.90 3.01 11.98
C LEU A 273 3.90 3.43 10.90
N ILE A 274 2.63 3.05 11.05
CA ILE A 274 1.53 3.40 10.13
C ILE A 274 0.42 4.03 10.94
N VAL A 275 0.23 5.36 10.82
CA VAL A 275 -0.69 6.08 11.71
C VAL A 275 -1.48 7.18 11.00
N ASN A 276 -2.69 7.45 11.51
CA ASN A 276 -3.56 8.56 11.09
C ASN A 276 -3.93 8.54 9.59
N ASN A 277 -3.90 7.40 8.93
CA ASN A 277 -4.17 7.31 7.49
C ASN A 277 -5.67 7.11 7.22
N VAL A 278 -6.12 7.65 6.10
CA VAL A 278 -7.49 7.48 5.58
C VAL A 278 -7.40 6.72 4.26
N ILE A 279 -8.01 5.55 4.20
CA ILE A 279 -7.83 4.60 3.11
C ILE A 279 -9.18 4.22 2.52
N ASP A 280 -9.28 4.30 1.19
CA ASP A 280 -10.38 3.77 0.38
C ASP A 280 -9.75 3.04 -0.82
N ALA A 281 -9.65 1.73 -0.75
CA ALA A 281 -8.84 0.90 -1.66
C ALA A 281 -9.69 -0.03 -2.53
N GLY A 282 -9.15 -0.42 -3.68
CA GLY A 282 -9.80 -1.40 -4.56
C GLY A 282 -9.42 -2.85 -4.27
N ASP A 283 -8.42 -3.06 -3.39
CA ASP A 283 -7.94 -4.36 -2.90
C ASP A 283 -7.61 -4.25 -1.41
N ASP A 284 -6.54 -4.82 -0.88
CA ASP A 284 -6.21 -4.79 0.55
C ASP A 284 -5.93 -3.36 1.07
N GLY A 285 -6.38 -3.02 2.27
CA GLY A 285 -6.17 -1.71 2.91
C GLY A 285 -4.75 -1.58 3.46
N ILE A 286 -4.46 -2.20 4.60
CA ILE A 286 -3.12 -2.25 5.20
C ILE A 286 -2.66 -3.70 5.23
N CYS A 287 -1.69 -4.06 4.40
CA CYS A 287 -1.29 -5.45 4.17
C CYS A 287 0.18 -5.71 4.49
N MET A 288 0.42 -6.77 5.25
CA MET A 288 1.76 -7.26 5.58
C MET A 288 2.12 -8.43 4.67
N LYS A 289 3.24 -8.33 3.96
CA LYS A 289 3.79 -9.33 3.05
C LYS A 289 5.21 -9.71 3.46
N GLY A 290 5.53 -10.99 3.41
CA GLY A 290 6.85 -11.53 3.78
C GLY A 290 7.50 -12.34 2.65
N GLY A 291 7.05 -12.12 1.40
CA GLY A 291 7.54 -12.86 0.23
C GLY A 291 7.14 -14.33 0.23
N ALA A 292 7.35 -15.01 -0.90
CA ALA A 292 6.99 -16.41 -1.11
C ALA A 292 8.22 -17.32 -1.17
N GLY A 293 8.11 -18.51 -0.57
CA GLY A 293 9.10 -19.58 -0.65
C GLY A 293 10.48 -19.19 -0.11
N ALA A 294 11.52 -19.79 -0.64
CA ALA A 294 12.90 -19.54 -0.22
C ALA A 294 13.33 -18.07 -0.38
N ALA A 295 12.81 -17.36 -1.38
CA ALA A 295 13.10 -15.94 -1.56
C ALA A 295 12.46 -15.09 -0.45
N GLY A 296 11.26 -15.44 0.02
CA GLY A 296 10.63 -14.81 1.18
C GLY A 296 11.43 -15.03 2.45
N VAL A 297 11.85 -16.27 2.72
CA VAL A 297 12.71 -16.59 3.86
C VAL A 297 14.01 -15.78 3.83
N ALA A 298 14.67 -15.70 2.68
CA ALA A 298 15.90 -14.93 2.52
C ALA A 298 15.69 -13.41 2.69
N ALA A 299 14.50 -12.89 2.39
CA ALA A 299 14.17 -11.49 2.59
C ALA A 299 13.94 -11.14 4.07
N GLY A 300 13.54 -12.12 4.87
CA GLY A 300 13.23 -11.97 6.29
C GLY A 300 11.79 -11.51 6.58
N PRO A 301 11.41 -11.42 7.85
CA PRO A 301 10.06 -11.10 8.29
C PRO A 301 9.71 -9.63 8.10
N CYS A 302 8.39 -9.36 8.18
CA CYS A 302 7.93 -8.06 8.69
C CYS A 302 8.09 -8.10 10.21
N GLU A 303 8.87 -7.17 10.77
CA GLU A 303 9.23 -7.16 12.20
C GLU A 303 9.09 -5.77 12.81
N ASN A 304 8.54 -5.71 14.03
CA ASN A 304 8.31 -4.46 14.77
C ASN A 304 7.44 -3.48 13.98
N ILE A 305 6.21 -3.88 13.71
CA ILE A 305 5.24 -3.09 12.95
C ILE A 305 4.17 -2.54 13.91
N ASN A 306 3.97 -1.24 13.90
CA ASN A 306 2.99 -0.55 14.74
C ASN A 306 1.96 0.19 13.87
N ILE A 307 0.68 -0.19 13.97
CA ILE A 307 -0.43 0.30 13.12
C ILE A 307 -1.52 0.84 14.03
N GLN A 308 -1.69 2.16 14.08
CA GLN A 308 -2.66 2.79 14.97
C GLN A 308 -3.40 3.97 14.32
N ASP A 309 -4.60 4.24 14.81
CA ASP A 309 -5.39 5.43 14.47
C ASP A 309 -5.66 5.57 12.97
N ASN A 310 -5.81 4.45 12.22
CA ASN A 310 -6.15 4.48 10.80
C ASN A 310 -7.63 4.22 10.58
N THR A 311 -8.19 4.79 9.52
CA THR A 311 -9.53 4.50 9.03
C THR A 311 -9.44 3.88 7.64
N VAL A 312 -10.02 2.69 7.48
CA VAL A 312 -10.12 2.00 6.19
C VAL A 312 -11.59 1.90 5.81
N TYR A 313 -11.94 2.49 4.68
CA TYR A 313 -13.26 2.38 4.10
C TYR A 313 -13.35 1.11 3.23
N HIS A 314 -13.57 1.21 1.92
CA HIS A 314 -13.56 0.02 1.07
C HIS A 314 -12.16 -0.59 1.00
N ALA A 315 -12.10 -1.90 1.13
CA ALA A 315 -10.92 -2.72 0.89
C ALA A 315 -11.33 -4.20 0.92
N HIS A 316 -10.52 -5.10 0.34
CA HIS A 316 -10.74 -6.55 0.52
C HIS A 316 -10.45 -6.99 1.96
N GLY A 317 -9.62 -6.27 2.69
CA GLY A 317 -9.40 -6.44 4.12
C GLY A 317 -8.94 -5.14 4.76
N GLY A 318 -9.40 -4.82 5.97
CA GLY A 318 -8.98 -3.65 6.71
C GLY A 318 -7.50 -3.74 7.11
N PHE A 319 -7.17 -4.78 7.87
CA PHE A 319 -5.80 -5.23 8.15
C PHE A 319 -5.61 -6.64 7.62
N VAL A 320 -4.52 -6.88 6.91
CA VAL A 320 -4.26 -8.13 6.19
C VAL A 320 -2.85 -8.67 6.46
N ILE A 321 -2.74 -9.97 6.68
CA ILE A 321 -1.47 -10.71 6.57
C ILE A 321 -1.59 -11.65 5.37
N GLY A 322 -0.66 -11.51 4.43
CA GLY A 322 -0.56 -12.43 3.28
C GLY A 322 -0.94 -11.82 1.92
N SER A 323 -1.13 -12.67 0.94
CA SER A 323 -1.01 -14.14 0.98
C SER A 323 0.43 -14.67 1.07
N GLU A 324 1.44 -13.92 0.67
CA GLU A 324 2.86 -14.31 0.72
C GLU A 324 3.50 -13.82 2.02
N PHE A 325 3.87 -14.74 2.92
CA PHE A 325 4.58 -14.39 4.16
C PHE A 325 5.61 -15.44 4.60
N SER A 326 6.28 -16.09 3.65
CA SER A 326 7.27 -17.13 3.97
C SER A 326 8.45 -16.63 4.82
N GLY A 327 8.75 -15.33 4.77
CA GLY A 327 9.75 -14.69 5.64
C GLY A 327 9.30 -14.54 7.10
N GLY A 328 7.99 -14.70 7.37
CA GLY A 328 7.41 -14.55 8.71
C GLY A 328 6.88 -13.16 9.03
N MET A 329 6.11 -13.10 10.13
CA MET A 329 5.53 -11.90 10.71
C MET A 329 5.85 -11.89 12.21
N LYS A 330 6.45 -10.82 12.72
CA LYS A 330 6.93 -10.78 14.10
C LYS A 330 6.75 -9.43 14.77
N ASN A 331 6.25 -9.46 16.01
CA ASN A 331 6.03 -8.25 16.80
C ASN A 331 5.18 -7.21 16.03
N ILE A 332 3.92 -7.51 15.78
CA ILE A 332 2.99 -6.61 15.10
C ILE A 332 1.91 -6.14 16.08
N VAL A 333 1.72 -4.85 16.21
CA VAL A 333 0.65 -4.24 17.01
C VAL A 333 -0.29 -3.48 16.10
N VAL A 334 -1.57 -3.81 16.17
CA VAL A 334 -2.67 -3.16 15.42
C VAL A 334 -3.67 -2.64 16.44
N ARG A 335 -3.78 -1.33 16.63
CA ARG A 335 -4.59 -0.76 17.71
C ARG A 335 -5.35 0.51 17.29
N ASN A 336 -6.55 0.70 17.82
CA ASN A 336 -7.38 1.89 17.59
C ASN A 336 -7.64 2.16 16.10
N ASN A 337 -7.90 1.11 15.30
CA ASN A 337 -8.23 1.29 13.90
C ASN A 337 -9.72 1.10 13.65
N THR A 338 -10.24 1.75 12.62
CA THR A 338 -11.65 1.68 12.20
C THR A 338 -11.73 1.13 10.78
N PHE A 339 -12.58 0.10 10.57
CA PHE A 339 -12.85 -0.48 9.26
C PHE A 339 -14.33 -0.34 8.92
N GLN A 340 -14.67 0.27 7.78
CA GLN A 340 -16.04 0.58 7.39
C GLN A 340 -16.32 0.12 5.96
N GLY A 341 -17.18 -0.89 5.79
CA GLY A 341 -17.55 -1.36 4.46
C GLY A 341 -16.47 -2.16 3.73
N THR A 342 -15.44 -2.65 4.44
CA THR A 342 -14.47 -3.60 3.88
C THR A 342 -15.14 -4.96 3.63
N ASP A 343 -14.60 -5.74 2.68
CA ASP A 343 -15.12 -7.11 2.49
C ASP A 343 -14.85 -7.94 3.75
N THR A 344 -13.63 -7.91 4.28
CA THR A 344 -13.24 -8.54 5.54
C THR A 344 -12.60 -7.52 6.48
N GLY A 345 -12.78 -7.65 7.78
CA GLY A 345 -12.15 -6.76 8.76
C GLY A 345 -10.68 -7.10 8.99
N LEU A 346 -10.44 -8.18 9.74
CA LEU A 346 -9.10 -8.74 10.01
C LEU A 346 -8.92 -10.00 9.17
N ARG A 347 -7.96 -9.97 8.25
CA ARG A 347 -7.82 -11.01 7.23
C ARG A 347 -6.44 -11.66 7.27
N PHE A 348 -6.40 -12.95 7.59
CA PHE A 348 -5.20 -13.79 7.58
C PHE A 348 -5.34 -14.82 6.47
N LYS A 349 -4.63 -14.62 5.36
CA LYS A 349 -4.77 -15.45 4.16
C LYS A 349 -3.43 -15.97 3.66
N SER A 350 -3.36 -17.26 3.34
CA SER A 350 -2.19 -17.84 2.70
C SER A 350 -2.48 -19.18 2.03
N ALA A 351 -1.48 -19.78 1.45
CA ALA A 351 -1.51 -21.12 0.90
C ALA A 351 -0.14 -21.80 1.01
N VAL A 352 -0.11 -23.11 0.78
CA VAL A 352 1.13 -23.88 0.65
C VAL A 352 2.06 -23.22 -0.38
N LYS A 353 3.36 -23.25 -0.13
CA LYS A 353 4.48 -22.61 -0.88
C LYS A 353 4.65 -21.11 -0.66
N ARG A 354 3.77 -20.43 0.04
CA ARG A 354 3.87 -19.00 0.33
C ARG A 354 3.54 -18.63 1.77
N GLY A 355 3.21 -19.63 2.58
CA GLY A 355 3.03 -19.48 4.02
C GLY A 355 4.35 -19.33 4.76
N GLY A 356 4.24 -18.91 5.99
CA GLY A 356 5.29 -18.73 6.97
C GLY A 356 4.68 -18.76 8.36
N THR A 357 5.37 -18.23 9.36
CA THR A 357 4.94 -18.22 10.76
C THR A 357 4.69 -16.79 11.25
N SER A 358 3.58 -16.59 11.97
CA SER A 358 3.33 -15.38 12.74
C SER A 358 3.78 -15.58 14.20
N GLU A 359 4.30 -14.52 14.83
CA GLU A 359 4.80 -14.51 16.20
C GLU A 359 4.55 -13.15 16.86
N ASN A 360 3.98 -13.11 18.05
CA ASN A 360 3.69 -11.89 18.80
C ASN A 360 2.82 -10.89 18.02
N ILE A 361 1.64 -11.30 17.58
CA ILE A 361 0.67 -10.43 16.90
C ILE A 361 -0.38 -9.98 17.90
N TYR A 362 -0.49 -8.68 18.14
CA TYR A 362 -1.43 -8.09 19.09
C TYR A 362 -2.38 -7.13 18.39
N ILE A 363 -3.67 -7.40 18.51
CA ILE A 363 -4.74 -6.62 17.87
C ILE A 363 -5.72 -6.17 18.94
N ASP A 364 -5.89 -4.86 19.09
CA ASP A 364 -6.66 -4.31 20.20
C ASP A 364 -7.44 -3.05 19.80
N HIS A 365 -8.66 -2.87 20.35
CA HIS A 365 -9.52 -1.72 20.04
C HIS A 365 -9.72 -1.53 18.54
N ILE A 366 -10.36 -2.50 17.90
CA ILE A 366 -10.75 -2.42 16.48
C ILE A 366 -12.26 -2.20 16.38
N TYR A 367 -12.64 -1.20 15.60
CA TYR A 367 -14.04 -0.81 15.39
C TYR A 367 -14.43 -1.11 13.94
N MET A 368 -15.46 -1.93 13.75
CA MET A 368 -15.89 -2.36 12.42
C MET A 368 -17.38 -2.08 12.21
N THR A 369 -17.72 -1.56 11.04
CA THR A 369 -19.11 -1.40 10.62
C THR A 369 -19.31 -1.87 9.19
N ASP A 370 -20.46 -2.47 8.91
CA ASP A 370 -20.88 -2.86 7.56
C ASP A 370 -19.85 -3.71 6.79
N ILE A 371 -19.21 -4.64 7.49
CA ILE A 371 -18.32 -5.65 6.91
C ILE A 371 -19.15 -6.57 6.03
N LYS A 372 -18.75 -6.75 4.75
CA LYS A 372 -19.58 -7.46 3.78
C LYS A 372 -19.60 -8.97 4.01
N ASP A 373 -18.42 -9.54 4.27
CA ASP A 373 -18.24 -10.97 4.48
C ASP A 373 -17.99 -11.28 5.97
N ALA A 374 -16.78 -11.62 6.35
CA ALA A 374 -16.41 -11.97 7.71
C ALA A 374 -15.66 -10.86 8.47
N ALA A 375 -15.97 -10.69 9.76
CA ALA A 375 -15.23 -9.75 10.59
C ALA A 375 -13.77 -10.19 10.81
N ILE A 376 -13.55 -11.50 11.02
CA ILE A 376 -12.22 -12.09 11.23
C ILE A 376 -12.12 -13.34 10.37
N THR A 377 -11.09 -13.46 9.54
CA THR A 377 -10.89 -14.61 8.65
C THR A 377 -9.49 -15.18 8.74
N PHE A 378 -9.38 -16.49 8.88
CA PHE A 378 -8.15 -17.28 8.70
C PHE A 378 -8.36 -18.25 7.54
N GLU A 379 -7.56 -18.09 6.46
CA GLU A 379 -7.66 -18.96 5.28
C GLU A 379 -6.28 -19.47 4.88
N THR A 380 -6.08 -20.78 4.93
CA THR A 380 -4.79 -21.44 4.64
C THR A 380 -4.74 -22.12 3.27
N THR A 381 -5.84 -22.04 2.52
CA THR A 381 -5.96 -22.58 1.15
C THR A 381 -6.30 -21.51 0.12
N TYR A 382 -5.88 -20.28 0.40
CA TYR A 382 -6.23 -19.12 -0.39
C TYR A 382 -5.78 -19.25 -1.86
N PHE A 383 -6.74 -19.21 -2.77
CA PHE A 383 -6.49 -19.14 -4.20
C PHE A 383 -6.64 -17.71 -4.69
N ASP A 384 -5.53 -17.16 -5.14
CA ASP A 384 -5.57 -15.94 -5.93
C ASP A 384 -6.30 -16.18 -7.25
N ASN A 385 -7.56 -15.74 -7.33
CA ASN A 385 -8.26 -15.61 -8.60
C ASN A 385 -7.83 -14.32 -9.35
N HIS A 386 -6.64 -13.77 -9.02
CA HIS A 386 -6.16 -12.62 -9.73
C HIS A 386 -5.66 -13.03 -11.13
N VAL A 387 -5.63 -12.05 -11.98
CA VAL A 387 -5.04 -12.13 -13.31
C VAL A 387 -3.58 -12.56 -13.17
N GLY A 388 -3.23 -13.76 -13.61
CA GLY A 388 -1.88 -14.31 -13.47
C GLY A 388 -1.73 -15.48 -12.51
N ALA A 389 -2.72 -15.80 -11.69
CA ALA A 389 -2.65 -16.97 -10.82
C ALA A 389 -2.65 -18.26 -11.63
N GLN A 390 -1.54 -18.98 -11.58
CA GLN A 390 -1.49 -20.35 -12.15
C GLN A 390 -2.21 -21.30 -11.19
N LYS A 391 -3.24 -21.99 -11.67
CA LYS A 391 -3.82 -23.13 -10.94
C LYS A 391 -2.73 -24.17 -10.72
N GLN A 392 -2.41 -24.45 -9.47
CA GLN A 392 -1.47 -25.53 -9.15
C GLN A 392 -2.13 -26.88 -9.44
N THR A 393 -1.62 -27.57 -10.46
CA THR A 393 -2.07 -28.90 -10.86
C THR A 393 -1.16 -30.04 -10.41
N THR A 394 -0.06 -29.74 -9.71
CA THR A 394 0.93 -30.75 -9.28
C THR A 394 0.81 -31.05 -7.78
N PRO A 395 1.00 -32.31 -7.32
CA PRO A 395 1.11 -32.64 -5.91
C PRO A 395 2.27 -31.84 -5.29
N VAL A 396 1.95 -31.05 -4.27
CA VAL A 396 2.88 -30.10 -3.69
C VAL A 396 3.66 -30.80 -2.57
N LYS A 397 5.01 -30.74 -2.60
CA LYS A 397 5.79 -30.87 -1.37
C LYS A 397 5.24 -29.90 -0.33
N GLN A 398 5.04 -30.38 0.90
CA GLN A 398 4.55 -29.57 2.03
C GLN A 398 5.67 -28.62 2.50
N GLU A 399 6.01 -27.64 1.67
CA GLU A 399 7.01 -26.62 1.97
C GLU A 399 6.30 -25.27 2.12
N PHE A 400 6.78 -24.43 3.04
CA PHE A 400 6.24 -23.10 3.33
C PHE A 400 4.73 -23.12 3.62
N LEU A 401 4.34 -23.95 4.61
CA LEU A 401 2.97 -24.02 5.06
C LEU A 401 2.57 -22.72 5.79
N PRO A 402 1.32 -22.26 5.65
CA PRO A 402 0.78 -21.22 6.53
C PRO A 402 0.78 -21.71 7.99
N ASN A 403 1.29 -20.91 8.88
CA ASN A 403 1.24 -21.14 10.32
C ASN A 403 0.85 -19.81 10.99
N PHE A 404 -0.45 -19.59 11.12
CA PHE A 404 -1.02 -18.49 11.88
C PHE A 404 -1.08 -18.89 13.35
N GLN A 405 -0.16 -18.37 14.14
CA GLN A 405 -0.05 -18.65 15.59
C GLN A 405 0.30 -17.39 16.37
N ASP A 406 0.17 -17.48 17.69
CA ASP A 406 0.58 -16.43 18.64
C ASP A 406 -0.06 -15.07 18.29
N ILE A 407 -1.41 -15.10 18.11
CA ILE A 407 -2.21 -13.95 17.76
C ILE A 407 -3.21 -13.66 18.87
N HIS A 408 -3.09 -12.49 19.46
CA HIS A 408 -3.88 -12.05 20.60
C HIS A 408 -4.76 -10.87 20.22
N MET A 409 -6.06 -11.09 20.20
CA MET A 409 -7.06 -10.07 19.85
C MET A 409 -7.87 -9.71 21.09
N SER A 410 -8.13 -8.42 21.29
CA SER A 410 -8.99 -7.94 22.37
C SER A 410 -9.76 -6.70 21.94
N ASN A 411 -10.93 -6.47 22.60
CA ASN A 411 -11.73 -5.26 22.37
C ASN A 411 -12.07 -5.05 20.87
N ILE A 412 -12.57 -6.12 20.23
CA ILE A 412 -13.02 -6.08 18.83
C ILE A 412 -14.53 -5.80 18.84
N TYR A 413 -14.94 -4.66 18.26
CA TYR A 413 -16.33 -4.22 18.22
C TYR A 413 -16.81 -4.19 16.76
N VAL A 414 -17.76 -5.07 16.45
CA VAL A 414 -18.30 -5.22 15.08
C VAL A 414 -19.79 -4.92 15.08
N ARG A 415 -20.19 -3.88 14.36
CA ARG A 415 -21.59 -3.54 14.10
C ARG A 415 -21.98 -3.97 12.68
N GLY A 416 -22.21 -5.27 12.49
CA GLY A 416 -22.67 -5.86 11.24
C GLY A 416 -21.55 -6.44 10.37
N CYS A 417 -21.60 -7.74 10.23
CA CYS A 417 -20.87 -8.55 9.27
C CYS A 417 -21.77 -9.69 8.82
N GLU A 418 -21.44 -10.39 7.74
CA GLU A 418 -22.17 -11.62 7.38
C GLU A 418 -21.82 -12.73 8.37
N THR A 419 -20.53 -13.03 8.53
CA THR A 419 -20.02 -14.03 9.47
C THR A 419 -19.10 -13.38 10.51
N GLY A 420 -19.24 -13.77 11.78
CA GLY A 420 -18.39 -13.21 12.84
C GLY A 420 -16.94 -13.65 12.71
N ILE A 421 -16.69 -14.95 12.71
CA ILE A 421 -15.35 -15.54 12.59
C ILE A 421 -15.39 -16.69 11.59
N GLU A 422 -14.52 -16.64 10.59
CA GLU A 422 -14.23 -17.77 9.68
C GLU A 422 -12.80 -18.26 9.88
N ALA A 423 -12.61 -19.59 9.98
CA ALA A 423 -11.27 -20.15 10.06
C ALA A 423 -11.21 -21.51 9.35
N HIS A 424 -10.44 -21.56 8.27
CA HIS A 424 -10.28 -22.73 7.42
C HIS A 424 -8.82 -23.14 7.29
N GLY A 425 -8.50 -24.36 7.72
CA GLY A 425 -7.12 -24.84 7.69
C GLY A 425 -6.96 -26.27 8.19
N ALA A 426 -5.84 -26.88 7.82
CA ALA A 426 -5.42 -28.16 8.35
C ALA A 426 -4.85 -28.03 9.78
N GLU A 427 -4.66 -29.14 10.43
CA GLU A 427 -4.07 -29.21 11.78
C GLU A 427 -2.70 -28.55 11.84
N GLY A 428 -2.48 -27.69 12.85
CA GLY A 428 -1.24 -26.94 13.05
C GLY A 428 -1.08 -25.70 12.18
N MET A 429 -2.07 -25.32 11.33
CA MET A 429 -1.99 -24.11 10.50
C MET A 429 -2.64 -22.88 11.15
N VAL A 430 -3.60 -23.08 12.08
CA VAL A 430 -4.27 -22.01 12.82
C VAL A 430 -4.39 -22.45 14.27
N HIS A 431 -3.52 -21.95 15.15
CA HIS A 431 -3.51 -22.31 16.58
C HIS A 431 -2.92 -21.19 17.44
N ASP A 432 -3.04 -21.30 18.74
CA ASP A 432 -2.61 -20.29 19.72
C ASP A 432 -3.19 -18.90 19.39
N ILE A 433 -4.46 -18.88 18.97
CA ILE A 433 -5.22 -17.68 18.71
C ILE A 433 -6.13 -17.41 19.90
N THR A 434 -6.12 -16.19 20.41
CA THR A 434 -7.02 -15.78 21.50
C THR A 434 -7.80 -14.54 21.11
N ILE A 435 -9.11 -14.55 21.32
CA ILE A 435 -10.00 -13.39 21.12
C ILE A 435 -10.74 -13.14 22.43
N LYS A 436 -10.60 -11.92 22.98
CA LYS A 436 -11.14 -11.57 24.30
C LYS A 436 -12.00 -10.29 24.26
N ASN A 437 -12.94 -10.19 25.23
CA ASN A 437 -13.68 -8.95 25.53
C ASN A 437 -14.26 -8.27 24.28
N SER A 438 -14.89 -9.03 23.41
CA SER A 438 -15.31 -8.57 22.09
C SER A 438 -16.79 -8.71 21.87
N ASN A 439 -17.38 -7.82 21.06
CA ASN A 439 -18.79 -7.85 20.69
C ASN A 439 -18.92 -7.91 19.17
N ILE A 440 -19.56 -8.95 18.65
CA ILE A 440 -19.68 -9.20 17.21
C ILE A 440 -21.16 -9.38 16.85
N PHE A 441 -21.70 -8.42 16.11
CA PHE A 441 -23.05 -8.48 15.55
C PHE A 441 -22.99 -8.97 14.11
N TYR A 442 -23.66 -10.08 13.81
CA TYR A 442 -23.61 -10.77 12.53
C TYR A 442 -25.01 -10.97 11.93
N THR A 443 -25.10 -11.20 10.61
CA THR A 443 -26.37 -11.38 9.91
C THR A 443 -26.65 -12.84 9.52
N LYS A 444 -25.62 -13.65 9.29
CA LYS A 444 -25.74 -15.04 8.83
C LYS A 444 -25.34 -16.03 9.91
N GLU A 445 -24.11 -16.02 10.34
CA GLU A 445 -23.60 -16.94 11.34
C GLU A 445 -22.54 -16.34 12.26
N ALA A 446 -22.54 -16.80 13.51
CA ALA A 446 -21.57 -16.31 14.49
C ALA A 446 -20.14 -16.78 14.18
N LYS A 447 -20.02 -18.05 13.77
CA LYS A 447 -18.73 -18.72 13.58
C LYS A 447 -18.84 -19.83 12.55
N ASN A 448 -17.82 -19.91 11.68
CA ASN A 448 -17.59 -21.00 10.75
C ASN A 448 -16.11 -21.43 10.87
N ILE A 449 -15.83 -22.32 11.82
CA ILE A 449 -14.47 -22.66 12.23
C ILE A 449 -14.26 -24.17 12.06
N ASP A 450 -13.29 -24.55 11.23
CA ASP A 450 -12.88 -25.95 11.08
C ASP A 450 -12.37 -26.53 12.41
N ALA A 451 -12.68 -27.80 12.68
CA ALA A 451 -12.28 -28.45 13.93
C ALA A 451 -10.76 -28.50 14.16
N ALA A 452 -9.97 -28.40 13.08
CA ALA A 452 -8.51 -28.34 13.12
C ALA A 452 -7.98 -26.97 13.59
N CYS A 453 -8.75 -25.90 13.41
CA CYS A 453 -8.37 -24.55 13.86
C CYS A 453 -8.61 -24.38 15.35
N LYS A 454 -7.59 -23.88 16.08
CA LYS A 454 -7.63 -23.72 17.54
C LYS A 454 -7.69 -22.24 17.92
N ILE A 455 -8.90 -21.75 18.20
CA ILE A 455 -9.16 -20.35 18.59
C ILE A 455 -9.84 -20.36 19.96
N LEU A 456 -9.22 -19.73 20.94
CA LEU A 456 -9.76 -19.54 22.27
C LEU A 456 -10.60 -18.26 22.32
N LEU A 457 -11.85 -18.38 22.74
CA LEU A 457 -12.77 -17.26 22.90
C LEU A 457 -13.05 -17.02 24.38
N GLU A 458 -12.71 -15.85 24.90
CA GLU A 458 -12.92 -15.47 26.30
C GLU A 458 -13.75 -14.17 26.36
N ASN A 459 -14.94 -14.23 26.97
CA ASN A 459 -15.82 -13.08 27.07
C ASN A 459 -16.11 -12.43 25.69
N VAL A 460 -16.47 -13.26 24.69
CA VAL A 460 -16.86 -12.81 23.36
C VAL A 460 -18.36 -12.99 23.19
N ARG A 461 -19.07 -11.88 22.96
CA ARG A 461 -20.51 -11.86 22.71
C ARG A 461 -20.76 -11.90 21.20
N PHE A 462 -21.57 -12.87 20.78
CA PHE A 462 -22.12 -12.93 19.43
C PHE A 462 -23.62 -12.65 19.48
N GLU A 463 -24.10 -11.78 18.62
CA GLU A 463 -25.51 -11.44 18.56
C GLU A 463 -25.97 -11.33 17.11
N SER A 464 -27.10 -11.95 16.79
CA SER A 464 -27.70 -11.84 15.46
C SER A 464 -28.22 -10.42 15.24
N PHE A 465 -27.81 -9.82 14.15
CA PHE A 465 -28.18 -8.47 13.75
C PHE A 465 -29.16 -8.55 12.57
N ALA A 466 -30.45 -8.45 12.86
CA ALA A 466 -31.45 -8.36 11.80
C ALA A 466 -31.33 -6.97 11.12
N LYS A 467 -31.08 -6.99 9.80
CA LYS A 467 -31.17 -5.80 8.96
C LYS A 467 -32.61 -5.48 8.61
#